data_8f03b7944f723f1b753cbcb20fc58af1
#
_entry.id   8f03b7944f723f1b753cbcb20fc58af1
#
_cell.length_a   1.000
_cell.length_b   1.000
_cell.length_c   1.000
_cell.angle_alpha   90.00
_cell.angle_beta   90.00
_cell.angle_gamma   90.00
#
_symmetry.space_group_name_H-M   'P 1'
#
loop_
_entity.id
_entity.type
_entity.pdbx_description
1 polymer ?
#
loop_
_entity_poly.entity_id
_entity_poly.type
_entity_poly.pdbx_seq_one_letter_code
_entity_poly.pdbx_strand_id
1 'polypeptide(L)'
;MALDFQKINEAAENYRADMAAFLRAMISHPSESCEEKEVVACIKAEMEKLNFDKVEVDGLGNVIGWMGDGEKIIAIDSHIDTVGIGNIDNWEQDPYKGYETDEIIYGRGGSDQE
;
A
#
# COMPACT_ATOMS: atom_id res chain seq x y z
N MET A 1 -4.23 29.97 7.54
CA MET A 1 -5.15 29.17 6.70
C MET A 1 -5.85 28.16 7.60
N ALA A 2 -7.16 28.18 7.66
CA ALA A 2 -7.92 27.19 8.43
C ALA A 2 -7.98 25.87 7.64
N LEU A 3 -7.85 24.75 8.34
CA LEU A 3 -8.04 23.42 7.74
C LEU A 3 -9.53 23.23 7.45
N ASP A 4 -9.84 22.79 6.24
CA ASP A 4 -11.19 22.43 5.83
C ASP A 4 -11.34 20.91 5.88
N PHE A 5 -11.74 20.40 7.02
CA PHE A 5 -11.90 18.96 7.25
C PHE A 5 -12.97 18.33 6.35
N GLN A 6 -13.97 19.09 5.93
CA GLN A 6 -14.98 18.57 5.02
C GLN A 6 -14.36 18.24 3.66
N LYS A 7 -13.56 19.15 3.10
CA LYS A 7 -12.85 18.90 1.83
C LYS A 7 -11.86 17.75 1.93
N ILE A 8 -11.21 17.58 3.08
CA ILE A 8 -10.31 16.46 3.32
C ILE A 8 -11.09 15.14 3.29
N ASN A 9 -12.24 15.07 3.97
CA ASN A 9 -13.08 13.88 3.98
C ASN A 9 -13.65 13.57 2.59
N GLU A 10 -14.12 14.58 1.86
CA GLU A 10 -14.61 14.42 0.48
C GLU A 10 -13.50 13.89 -0.45
N ALA A 11 -12.29 14.41 -0.32
CA ALA A 11 -11.14 13.92 -1.07
C ALA A 11 -10.81 12.45 -0.72
N ALA A 12 -10.81 12.09 0.56
CA ALA A 12 -10.56 10.72 1.00
C ALA A 12 -11.61 9.74 0.45
N GLU A 13 -12.90 10.12 0.48
CA GLU A 13 -13.97 9.28 -0.10
C GLU A 13 -13.81 9.11 -1.61
N ASN A 14 -13.36 10.14 -2.33
CA ASN A 14 -13.10 10.05 -3.77
C ASN A 14 -11.97 9.07 -4.12
N TYR A 15 -11.01 8.85 -3.22
CA TYR A 15 -9.91 7.90 -3.40
C TYR A 15 -10.23 6.49 -2.89
N ARG A 16 -11.37 6.26 -2.26
CA ARG A 16 -11.71 5.00 -1.61
C ARG A 16 -11.55 3.79 -2.52
N ALA A 17 -12.11 3.85 -3.73
CA ALA A 17 -12.04 2.75 -4.69
C ALA A 17 -10.59 2.48 -5.15
N ASP A 18 -9.81 3.52 -5.41
CA ASP A 18 -8.42 3.40 -5.83
C ASP A 18 -7.53 2.86 -4.70
N MET A 19 -7.77 3.30 -3.47
CA MET A 19 -7.08 2.78 -2.28
C MET A 19 -7.37 1.30 -2.05
N ALA A 20 -8.64 0.89 -2.16
CA ALA A 20 -9.01 -0.52 -2.04
C ALA A 20 -8.38 -1.37 -3.15
N ALA A 21 -8.39 -0.90 -4.39
CA ALA A 21 -7.75 -1.58 -5.51
C ALA A 21 -6.23 -1.70 -5.33
N PHE A 22 -5.58 -0.68 -4.80
CA PHE A 22 -4.14 -0.70 -4.54
C PHE A 22 -3.79 -1.67 -3.40
N LEU A 23 -4.52 -1.66 -2.28
CA LEU A 23 -4.34 -2.64 -1.20
C LEU A 23 -4.50 -4.08 -1.72
N ARG A 24 -5.52 -4.33 -2.54
CA ARG A 24 -5.71 -5.63 -3.21
C ARG A 24 -4.53 -6.02 -4.09
N ALA A 25 -3.98 -5.07 -4.83
CA ALA A 25 -2.80 -5.31 -5.64
C ALA A 25 -1.58 -5.69 -4.80
N MET A 26 -1.34 -4.98 -3.70
CA MET A 26 -0.25 -5.32 -2.76
C MET A 26 -0.42 -6.71 -2.15
N ILE A 27 -1.60 -7.06 -1.65
CA ILE A 27 -1.91 -8.39 -1.10
C ILE A 27 -1.62 -9.51 -2.11
N SER A 28 -1.81 -9.27 -3.40
CA SER A 28 -1.58 -10.28 -4.45
C SER A 28 -0.10 -10.63 -4.66
N HIS A 29 0.81 -9.87 -4.08
CA HIS A 29 2.25 -10.09 -4.16
C HIS A 29 2.77 -10.64 -2.83
N PRO A 30 3.04 -11.96 -2.72
CA PRO A 30 3.69 -12.52 -1.53
C PRO A 30 4.98 -11.75 -1.22
N SER A 31 5.13 -11.30 0.03
CA SER A 31 6.22 -10.39 0.43
C SER A 31 6.82 -10.78 1.79
N GLU A 32 7.16 -12.06 1.96
CA GLU A 32 7.93 -12.45 3.13
C GLU A 32 9.27 -11.71 3.17
N SER A 33 9.80 -11.51 4.37
CA SER A 33 11.05 -10.75 4.57
C SER A 33 12.17 -11.23 3.66
N CYS A 34 12.83 -10.32 2.96
CA CYS A 34 13.83 -10.53 1.91
C CYS A 34 13.29 -11.02 0.55
N GLU A 35 11.98 -11.08 0.38
CA GLU A 35 11.31 -11.46 -0.87
C GLU A 35 10.31 -10.40 -1.36
N GLU A 36 10.51 -9.12 -1.01
CA GLU A 36 9.57 -8.02 -1.24
C GLU A 36 9.66 -7.41 -2.64
N LYS A 37 10.46 -7.96 -3.54
CA LYS A 37 10.73 -7.37 -4.86
C LYS A 37 9.46 -7.04 -5.66
N GLU A 38 8.49 -7.93 -5.67
CA GLU A 38 7.27 -7.76 -6.47
C GLU A 38 6.34 -6.71 -5.86
N VAL A 39 6.17 -6.69 -4.53
CA VAL A 39 5.36 -5.66 -3.86
C VAL A 39 6.03 -4.29 -3.96
N VAL A 40 7.35 -4.20 -3.85
CA VAL A 40 8.11 -2.96 -4.08
C VAL A 40 7.86 -2.42 -5.48
N ALA A 41 7.90 -3.29 -6.50
CA ALA A 41 7.61 -2.90 -7.88
C ALA A 41 6.15 -2.41 -8.04
N CYS A 42 5.20 -3.06 -7.38
CA CYS A 42 3.79 -2.65 -7.35
C CYS A 42 3.63 -1.26 -6.74
N ILE A 43 4.23 -1.02 -5.58
CA ILE A 43 4.17 0.28 -4.88
C ILE A 43 4.84 1.38 -5.72
N LYS A 44 6.01 1.10 -6.27
CA LYS A 44 6.72 2.04 -7.15
C LYS A 44 5.84 2.46 -8.34
N ALA A 45 5.22 1.51 -9.01
CA ALA A 45 4.34 1.77 -10.14
C ALA A 45 3.12 2.65 -9.75
N GLU A 46 2.54 2.41 -8.57
CA GLU A 46 1.42 3.23 -8.09
C GLU A 46 1.86 4.65 -7.73
N MET A 47 3.01 4.83 -7.08
CA MET A 47 3.57 6.16 -6.81
C MET A 47 3.84 6.94 -8.11
N GLU A 48 4.38 6.29 -9.14
CA GLU A 48 4.60 6.89 -10.45
C GLU A 48 3.28 7.26 -11.14
N LYS A 49 2.27 6.41 -11.09
CA LYS A 49 0.91 6.66 -11.59
C LYS A 49 0.25 7.86 -10.90
N LEU A 50 0.49 8.03 -9.60
CA LEU A 50 -0.02 9.15 -8.79
C LEU A 50 0.82 10.43 -8.95
N ASN A 51 1.81 10.44 -9.84
CA ASN A 51 2.66 11.59 -10.15
C ASN A 51 3.45 12.11 -8.94
N PHE A 52 4.03 11.22 -8.14
CA PHE A 52 5.04 11.62 -7.18
C PHE A 52 6.19 12.33 -7.90
N ASP A 53 6.75 13.38 -7.31
CA ASP A 53 7.82 14.18 -7.94
C ASP A 53 9.11 13.37 -8.16
N LYS A 54 9.37 12.41 -7.29
CA LYS A 54 10.46 11.46 -7.42
C LYS A 54 10.08 10.13 -6.77
N VAL A 55 10.41 9.03 -7.44
CA VAL A 55 10.26 7.68 -6.89
C VAL A 55 11.56 6.91 -7.12
N GLU A 56 12.12 6.34 -6.08
CA GLU A 56 13.34 5.56 -6.15
C GLU A 56 13.27 4.31 -5.28
N VAL A 57 14.07 3.32 -5.63
CA VAL A 57 14.34 2.14 -4.79
C VAL A 57 15.80 2.21 -4.40
N ASP A 58 16.08 2.20 -3.11
CA ASP A 58 17.44 2.30 -2.59
C ASP A 58 18.20 0.97 -2.66
N GLY A 59 19.46 0.97 -2.23
CA GLY A 59 20.30 -0.21 -2.24
C GLY A 59 19.88 -1.33 -1.28
N LEU A 60 18.96 -1.07 -0.37
CA LEU A 60 18.39 -2.04 0.57
C LEU A 60 17.02 -2.56 0.11
N GLY A 61 16.47 -2.01 -0.98
CA GLY A 61 15.17 -2.39 -1.50
C GLY A 61 14.00 -1.54 -0.98
N ASN A 62 14.25 -0.48 -0.21
CA ASN A 62 13.21 0.44 0.22
C ASN A 62 12.71 1.26 -0.96
N VAL A 63 11.39 1.36 -1.13
CA VAL A 63 10.80 2.30 -2.07
C VAL A 63 10.54 3.63 -1.39
N ILE A 64 10.99 4.71 -2.00
CA ILE A 64 10.93 6.06 -1.45
C ILE A 64 10.25 6.96 -2.46
N GLY A 65 9.16 7.60 -2.05
CA GLY A 65 8.43 8.59 -2.84
C GLY A 65 8.53 9.98 -2.23
N TRP A 66 8.69 10.98 -3.08
CA TRP A 66 8.79 12.39 -2.71
C TRP A 66 7.65 13.18 -3.33
N MET A 67 7.05 14.05 -2.55
CA MET A 67 6.00 14.97 -3.01
C MET A 67 6.23 16.36 -2.42
N GLY A 68 6.18 17.38 -3.28
CA GLY A 68 6.30 18.77 -2.89
C GLY A 68 7.76 19.22 -2.71
N ASP A 69 7.89 20.53 -2.49
CA ASP A 69 9.17 21.24 -2.41
C ASP A 69 9.21 22.23 -1.22
N GLY A 70 8.31 22.03 -0.23
CA GLY A 70 8.24 22.87 0.95
C GLY A 70 9.48 22.79 1.84
N GLU A 71 9.71 23.83 2.64
CA GLU A 71 10.84 23.90 3.57
C GLU A 71 10.79 22.84 4.68
N LYS A 72 9.57 22.40 5.03
CA LYS A 72 9.36 21.37 6.06
C LYS A 72 9.15 20.02 5.41
N ILE A 73 9.87 19.02 5.90
CA ILE A 73 9.76 17.64 5.44
C ILE A 73 9.00 16.83 6.50
N ILE A 74 7.96 16.12 6.06
CA ILE A 74 7.25 15.13 6.85
C ILE A 74 7.61 13.78 6.25
N ALA A 75 8.23 12.90 7.04
CA ALA A 75 8.49 11.53 6.66
C ALA A 75 7.42 10.60 7.22
N ILE A 76 6.88 9.75 6.36
CA ILE A 76 5.97 8.66 6.72
C ILE A 76 6.68 7.37 6.38
N ASP A 77 6.71 6.45 7.30
CA ASP A 77 7.42 5.18 7.17
C ASP A 77 6.50 4.03 7.54
N SER A 78 6.52 2.97 6.75
CA SER A 78 5.82 1.72 7.03
C SER A 78 6.54 0.54 6.41
N HIS A 79 6.45 -0.62 7.07
CA HIS A 79 6.97 -1.86 6.51
C HIS A 79 5.99 -2.47 5.50
N ILE A 80 6.51 -3.29 4.60
CA ILE A 80 5.74 -3.96 3.54
C ILE A 80 5.92 -5.46 3.53
N ASP A 81 6.82 -5.99 4.34
CA ASP A 81 6.96 -7.43 4.48
C ASP A 81 5.82 -8.01 5.32
N THR A 82 5.42 -9.20 4.95
CA THR A 82 4.37 -9.96 5.62
C THR A 82 4.91 -11.29 6.12
N VAL A 83 4.24 -11.89 7.08
CA VAL A 83 4.54 -13.27 7.48
C VAL A 83 3.95 -14.27 6.48
N GLY A 84 4.50 -15.45 6.43
CA GLY A 84 3.97 -16.54 5.60
C GLY A 84 2.53 -16.92 5.97
N ILE A 85 1.83 -17.56 5.04
CA ILE A 85 0.42 -17.94 5.22
C ILE A 85 0.20 -19.14 6.15
N GLY A 86 1.26 -19.87 6.50
CA GLY A 86 1.14 -21.09 7.29
C GLY A 86 0.41 -22.22 6.53
N ASN A 87 -0.46 -22.94 7.22
CA ASN A 87 -1.25 -23.98 6.57
C ASN A 87 -2.40 -23.35 5.76
N ILE A 88 -2.40 -23.60 4.45
CA ILE A 88 -3.42 -23.08 3.52
C ILE A 88 -4.83 -23.56 3.88
N ASP A 89 -4.98 -24.73 4.48
CA ASP A 89 -6.29 -25.29 4.86
C ASP A 89 -6.99 -24.49 5.98
N ASN A 90 -6.26 -23.62 6.67
CA ASN A 90 -6.81 -22.72 7.68
C ASN A 90 -7.42 -21.44 7.11
N TRP A 91 -7.27 -21.20 5.81
CA TRP A 91 -7.80 -20.02 5.15
C TRP A 91 -9.15 -20.31 4.50
N GLU A 92 -10.14 -19.48 4.77
CA GLU A 92 -11.48 -19.58 4.15
C GLU A 92 -11.48 -19.14 2.68
N GLN A 93 -10.57 -18.22 2.33
CA GLN A 93 -10.36 -17.70 0.99
C GLN A 93 -8.87 -17.76 0.67
N ASP A 94 -8.51 -17.69 -0.61
CA ASP A 94 -7.11 -17.61 -1.02
C ASP A 94 -6.45 -16.37 -0.40
N PRO A 95 -5.37 -16.52 0.40
CA PRO A 95 -4.77 -15.42 1.14
C PRO A 95 -4.08 -14.38 0.27
N TYR A 96 -3.70 -14.69 -0.95
CA TYR A 96 -3.05 -13.78 -1.89
C TYR A 96 -3.98 -13.28 -2.99
N LYS A 97 -4.84 -14.14 -3.52
CA LYS A 97 -5.88 -13.73 -4.46
C LYS A 97 -6.88 -12.78 -3.79
N GLY A 98 -7.09 -13.00 -2.51
CA GLY A 98 -7.93 -12.19 -1.66
C GLY A 98 -9.42 -12.29 -1.98
N TYR A 99 -10.18 -11.61 -1.18
CA TYR A 99 -11.63 -11.48 -1.31
C TYR A 99 -12.02 -10.05 -0.95
N GLU A 100 -12.93 -9.48 -1.69
CA GLU A 100 -13.37 -8.10 -1.48
C GLU A 100 -14.88 -7.99 -1.57
N THR A 101 -15.42 -7.23 -0.63
CA THR A 101 -16.80 -6.71 -0.65
C THR A 101 -16.76 -5.19 -0.46
N ASP A 102 -17.92 -4.54 -0.42
CA ASP A 102 -18.00 -3.10 -0.12
C ASP A 102 -17.46 -2.73 1.27
N GLU A 103 -17.34 -3.71 2.18
CA GLU A 103 -16.98 -3.49 3.58
C GLU A 103 -15.65 -4.16 3.99
N ILE A 104 -15.21 -5.18 3.27
CA ILE A 104 -14.10 -6.03 3.68
C ILE A 104 -13.13 -6.26 2.54
N ILE A 105 -11.83 -6.11 2.86
CA ILE A 105 -10.72 -6.63 2.06
C ILE A 105 -10.06 -7.72 2.88
N TYR A 106 -9.92 -8.90 2.29
CA TYR A 106 -9.40 -10.09 2.95
C TYR A 106 -8.14 -10.58 2.25
N GLY A 107 -7.10 -10.84 3.01
CA GLY A 107 -5.84 -11.38 2.51
C GLY A 107 -4.71 -11.27 3.51
N ARG A 108 -3.58 -11.91 3.20
CA ARG A 108 -2.38 -11.82 4.04
C ARG A 108 -1.81 -10.40 3.99
N GLY A 109 -1.56 -9.82 5.15
CA GLY A 109 -1.00 -8.48 5.29
C GLY A 109 -2.03 -7.34 5.26
N GLY A 110 -3.27 -7.59 4.86
CA GLY A 110 -4.28 -6.57 4.58
C GLY A 110 -4.69 -5.65 5.75
N SER A 111 -4.13 -5.84 6.93
CA SER A 111 -4.36 -4.97 8.10
C SER A 111 -3.08 -4.64 8.88
N ASP A 112 -1.92 -4.95 8.36
CA ASP A 112 -0.62 -4.75 9.01
C ASP A 112 0.29 -3.82 8.20
N GLN A 113 0.08 -2.53 8.35
CA GLN A 113 0.77 -1.39 7.73
C GLN A 113 0.71 -1.26 6.19
N GLU A 114 0.03 -2.14 5.51
CA GLU A 114 -0.25 -1.99 4.07
C GLU A 114 -1.35 -0.98 3.76
#